data_3edb79e9a32388487db84c7df5b78a25
#
_entry.id   3edb79e9a32388487db84c7df5b78a25
#
_cell.length_a   1.000
_cell.length_b   1.000
_cell.length_c   1.000
_cell.angle_alpha   90.00
_cell.angle_beta   90.00
_cell.angle_gamma   90.00
#
_symmetry.space_group_name_H-M   'P 1'
#
loop_
_entity.id
_entity.type
_entity.pdbx_description
1 polymer ?
#
loop_
_entity_poly.entity_id
_entity_poly.type
_entity_poly.pdbx_seq_one_letter_code
_entity_poly.pdbx_strand_id
1 'polypeptide(L)'
;MAVKDFMTKRVVYVSPETTVAAAADIMRDKGLRRLPVIEHDKLVGLITEGTMAEASPSKATSLSIYEMNYLLNKTKVGDIMIKNVLTVSKYASLEDAIYIMLQNKVGVLPVVDNDQISGIITDKDVFRAFLEISG
;
A
#
# COMPACT_ATOMS: atom_id res chain seq x y z
N MET A 1 22.89 -3.36 7.80
CA MET A 1 22.00 -4.09 6.90
C MET A 1 21.05 -3.10 6.24
N ALA A 2 20.99 -3.16 4.95
CA ALA A 2 20.17 -2.21 4.19
C ALA A 2 18.80 -2.80 3.89
N VAL A 3 17.80 -1.94 3.83
CA VAL A 3 16.41 -2.28 3.49
C VAL A 3 16.37 -3.08 2.17
N LYS A 4 17.17 -2.68 1.17
CA LYS A 4 17.18 -3.34 -0.14
C LYS A 4 17.52 -4.82 -0.10
N ASP A 5 18.22 -5.26 0.95
CA ASP A 5 18.63 -6.66 1.07
C ASP A 5 17.52 -7.56 1.61
N PHE A 6 16.48 -6.97 2.22
CA PHE A 6 15.41 -7.72 2.87
C PHE A 6 14.03 -7.39 2.35
N MET A 7 13.88 -6.35 1.52
CA MET A 7 12.58 -5.96 0.98
C MET A 7 12.02 -7.01 0.03
N THR A 8 10.70 -7.01 -0.12
CA THR A 8 10.01 -7.79 -1.13
C THR A 8 10.00 -6.98 -2.42
N LYS A 9 10.55 -7.55 -3.50
CA LYS A 9 10.72 -6.85 -4.77
C LYS A 9 9.48 -6.90 -5.67
N ARG A 10 8.67 -7.94 -5.54
CA ARG A 10 7.43 -8.04 -6.33
C ARG A 10 6.36 -7.19 -5.67
N VAL A 11 6.01 -6.11 -6.32
CA VAL A 11 5.02 -5.17 -5.81
C VAL A 11 3.81 -5.21 -6.71
N VAL A 12 2.65 -5.50 -6.12
CA VAL A 12 1.36 -5.36 -6.80
C VAL A 12 0.92 -3.92 -6.57
N TYR A 13 0.61 -3.22 -7.65
CA TYR A 13 0.27 -1.80 -7.56
C TYR A 13 -0.86 -1.45 -8.53
N VAL A 14 -1.41 -0.28 -8.36
CA VAL A 14 -2.47 0.26 -9.22
C VAL A 14 -2.09 1.68 -9.68
N SER A 15 -2.84 2.20 -10.63
CA SER A 15 -2.67 3.59 -11.08
C SER A 15 -3.78 4.46 -10.47
N PRO A 16 -3.64 5.80 -10.52
CA PRO A 16 -4.72 6.68 -10.07
C PRO A 16 -6.01 6.49 -10.87
N GLU A 17 -5.92 6.00 -12.09
CA GLU A 17 -7.08 5.76 -12.96
C GLU A 17 -7.80 4.44 -12.68
N THR A 18 -7.19 3.55 -11.89
CA THR A 18 -7.82 2.30 -11.49
C THR A 18 -9.06 2.60 -10.66
N THR A 19 -10.16 1.90 -10.94
CA THR A 19 -11.39 2.08 -10.15
C THR A 19 -11.24 1.46 -8.77
N VAL A 20 -11.99 1.98 -7.81
CA VAL A 20 -12.01 1.41 -6.46
C VAL A 20 -12.48 -0.05 -6.49
N ALA A 21 -13.45 -0.36 -7.35
CA ALA A 21 -13.93 -1.73 -7.51
C ALA A 21 -12.81 -2.67 -7.99
N ALA A 22 -12.02 -2.24 -8.97
CA ALA A 22 -10.90 -3.04 -9.50
C ALA A 22 -9.81 -3.21 -8.43
N ALA A 23 -9.51 -2.17 -7.67
CA ALA A 23 -8.53 -2.25 -6.59
C ALA A 23 -8.99 -3.23 -5.49
N ALA A 24 -10.28 -3.20 -5.15
CA ALA A 24 -10.85 -4.11 -4.17
C ALA A 24 -10.73 -5.57 -4.63
N ASP A 25 -10.97 -5.82 -5.92
CA ASP A 25 -10.82 -7.17 -6.50
C ASP A 25 -9.38 -7.66 -6.40
N ILE A 26 -8.42 -6.79 -6.71
CA ILE A 26 -6.99 -7.14 -6.60
C ILE A 26 -6.63 -7.48 -5.16
N MET A 27 -7.06 -6.66 -4.20
CA MET A 27 -6.78 -6.90 -2.79
C MET A 27 -7.37 -8.23 -2.32
N ARG A 28 -8.60 -8.52 -2.71
CA ARG A 28 -9.25 -9.78 -2.34
C ARG A 28 -8.53 -10.98 -2.97
N ASP A 29 -8.27 -10.92 -4.27
CA ASP A 29 -7.70 -12.04 -5.01
C ASP A 29 -6.25 -12.34 -4.60
N LYS A 30 -5.51 -11.31 -4.21
CA LYS A 30 -4.10 -11.43 -3.82
C LYS A 30 -3.90 -11.51 -2.29
N GLY A 31 -4.97 -11.35 -1.52
CA GLY A 31 -4.86 -11.35 -0.05
C GLY A 31 -4.10 -10.15 0.50
N LEU A 32 -4.25 -8.98 -0.13
CA LEU A 32 -3.54 -7.77 0.24
C LEU A 32 -4.50 -6.77 0.89
N ARG A 33 -3.97 -5.95 1.79
CA ARG A 33 -4.75 -4.90 2.47
C ARG A 33 -4.36 -3.50 2.03
N ARG A 34 -3.30 -3.37 1.24
CA ARG A 34 -2.76 -2.11 0.77
C ARG A 34 -2.21 -2.30 -0.61
N LEU A 35 -2.32 -1.26 -1.43
CA LEU A 35 -1.70 -1.22 -2.76
C LEU A 35 -1.04 0.13 -2.95
N PRO A 36 0.24 0.17 -3.34
CA PRO A 36 0.85 1.40 -3.81
C PRO A 36 0.16 1.89 -5.07
N VAL A 37 0.07 3.20 -5.21
CA VAL A 37 -0.48 3.85 -6.40
C VAL A 37 0.68 4.50 -7.14
N ILE A 38 0.89 4.09 -8.38
CA ILE A 38 2.04 4.50 -9.18
C ILE A 38 1.55 5.17 -10.46
N GLU A 39 2.15 6.30 -10.79
CA GLU A 39 1.89 7.01 -12.04
C GLU A 39 3.22 7.47 -12.61
N HIS A 40 3.45 7.18 -13.89
CA HIS A 40 4.70 7.55 -14.57
C HIS A 40 5.95 7.09 -13.79
N ASP A 41 5.91 5.84 -13.32
CA ASP A 41 6.98 5.20 -12.54
C ASP A 41 7.22 5.82 -11.17
N LYS A 42 6.38 6.75 -10.72
CA LYS A 42 6.50 7.42 -9.43
C LYS A 42 5.42 6.94 -8.47
N LEU A 43 5.79 6.77 -7.22
CA LEU A 43 4.83 6.50 -6.15
C LEU A 43 4.06 7.80 -5.87
N VAL A 44 2.76 7.79 -6.12
CA VAL A 44 1.92 8.98 -5.93
C VAL A 44 0.93 8.83 -4.79
N GLY A 45 0.73 7.62 -4.30
CA GLY A 45 -0.22 7.41 -3.21
C GLY A 45 -0.25 5.99 -2.71
N LEU A 46 -1.17 5.75 -1.78
CA LEU A 46 -1.42 4.44 -1.20
C LEU A 46 -2.92 4.28 -1.05
N ILE A 47 -3.45 3.14 -1.46
CA ILE A 47 -4.85 2.78 -1.23
C ILE A 47 -4.89 1.64 -0.21
N THR A 48 -5.74 1.73 0.80
CA THR A 48 -5.87 0.73 1.85
C THR A 48 -7.32 0.27 1.96
N GLU A 49 -7.54 -0.87 2.61
CA GLU A 49 -8.90 -1.33 2.92
C GLU A 49 -9.68 -0.26 3.70
N GLY A 50 -9.01 0.38 4.68
CA GLY A 50 -9.64 1.43 5.47
C GLY A 50 -10.07 2.63 4.63
N THR A 51 -9.21 3.07 3.72
CA THR A 51 -9.51 4.18 2.82
C THR A 51 -10.71 3.85 1.92
N MET A 52 -10.74 2.62 1.40
CA MET A 52 -11.86 2.18 0.55
C MET A 52 -13.15 2.08 1.35
N ALA A 53 -13.09 1.60 2.59
CA ALA A 53 -14.26 1.50 3.45
C ALA A 53 -14.85 2.88 3.77
N GLU A 54 -13.99 3.87 4.01
CA GLU A 54 -14.42 5.25 4.25
C GLU A 54 -15.07 5.88 3.01
N ALA A 55 -14.57 5.52 1.81
CA ALA A 55 -15.09 6.05 0.55
C ALA A 55 -16.35 5.34 0.08
N SER A 56 -16.61 4.13 0.60
CA SER A 56 -17.79 3.37 0.22
C SER A 56 -19.06 3.95 0.86
N PRO A 57 -20.23 3.85 0.19
CA PRO A 57 -21.47 4.29 0.80
C PRO A 57 -21.70 3.56 2.11
N SER A 58 -22.09 4.29 3.14
CA SER A 58 -22.31 3.68 4.45
C SER A 58 -23.56 2.79 4.42
N LYS A 59 -23.59 1.82 5.35
CA LYS A 59 -24.76 0.94 5.51
C LYS A 59 -26.03 1.71 5.87
N ALA A 60 -25.90 2.94 6.34
CA ALA A 60 -27.03 3.78 6.69
C ALA A 60 -27.67 4.46 5.48
N THR A 61 -27.06 4.36 4.29
CA THR A 61 -27.65 4.95 3.09
C THR A 61 -28.75 4.04 2.53
N SER A 62 -29.70 4.63 1.81
CA SER A 62 -30.76 3.87 1.16
C SER A 62 -30.36 3.37 -0.22
N LEU A 63 -29.07 3.38 -0.55
CA LEU A 63 -28.60 2.94 -1.85
C LEU A 63 -28.77 1.43 -2.02
N SER A 64 -29.23 1.03 -3.21
CA SER A 64 -29.30 -0.38 -3.58
C SER A 64 -27.89 -0.93 -3.86
N ILE A 65 -27.78 -2.26 -3.91
CA ILE A 65 -26.52 -2.91 -4.28
C ILE A 65 -26.05 -2.46 -5.66
N TYR A 66 -26.98 -2.26 -6.62
CA TYR A 66 -26.64 -1.80 -7.96
C TYR A 66 -26.06 -0.39 -7.94
N GLU A 67 -26.64 0.49 -7.14
CA GLU A 67 -26.16 1.88 -7.01
C GLU A 67 -24.80 1.92 -6.34
N MET A 68 -24.58 1.09 -5.32
CA MET A 68 -23.28 0.99 -4.65
C MET A 68 -22.20 0.49 -5.62
N ASN A 69 -22.50 -0.55 -6.38
CA ASN A 69 -21.57 -1.08 -7.39
C ASN A 69 -21.28 -0.06 -8.48
N TYR A 70 -22.29 0.70 -8.89
CA TYR A 70 -22.12 1.76 -9.88
C TYR A 70 -21.12 2.80 -9.37
N LEU A 71 -21.27 3.25 -8.12
CA LEU A 71 -20.38 4.24 -7.53
C LEU A 71 -18.95 3.71 -7.40
N LEU A 72 -18.79 2.46 -6.96
CA LEU A 72 -17.48 1.84 -6.82
C LEU A 72 -16.76 1.69 -8.16
N ASN A 73 -17.52 1.46 -9.23
CA ASN A 73 -16.97 1.36 -10.58
C ASN A 73 -16.68 2.72 -11.21
N LYS A 74 -17.21 3.80 -10.65
CA LYS A 74 -16.97 5.15 -11.15
C LYS A 74 -15.90 5.90 -10.36
N THR A 75 -15.71 5.56 -9.08
CA THR A 75 -14.73 6.22 -8.24
C THR A 75 -13.35 5.69 -8.57
N LYS A 76 -12.42 6.60 -8.83
CA LYS A 76 -11.02 6.24 -9.12
C LYS A 76 -10.19 6.24 -7.86
N VAL A 77 -9.19 5.37 -7.82
CA VAL A 77 -8.23 5.30 -6.73
C VAL A 77 -7.61 6.66 -6.45
N GLY A 78 -7.26 7.41 -7.50
CA GLY A 78 -6.65 8.73 -7.35
C GLY A 78 -7.49 9.73 -6.59
N ASP A 79 -8.82 9.55 -6.57
CA ASP A 79 -9.73 10.46 -5.87
C ASP A 79 -9.75 10.24 -4.36
N ILE A 80 -9.36 9.05 -3.89
CA ILE A 80 -9.47 8.68 -2.47
C ILE A 80 -8.16 8.23 -1.85
N MET A 81 -7.10 8.05 -2.62
CA MET A 81 -5.83 7.54 -2.12
C MET A 81 -5.21 8.47 -1.07
N ILE A 82 -4.41 7.88 -0.20
CA ILE A 82 -3.57 8.62 0.73
C ILE A 82 -2.41 9.19 -0.07
N LYS A 83 -2.20 10.51 -0.03
CA LYS A 83 -1.17 11.18 -0.84
C LYS A 83 0.16 11.35 -0.13
N ASN A 84 0.15 11.53 1.19
CA ASN A 84 1.36 11.67 1.98
C ASN A 84 1.79 10.30 2.50
N VAL A 85 2.42 9.51 1.63
CA VAL A 85 2.78 8.14 1.94
C VAL A 85 4.09 8.12 2.71
N LEU A 86 4.10 7.39 3.83
CA LEU A 86 5.35 7.09 4.53
C LEU A 86 6.15 6.12 3.68
N THR A 87 7.39 6.46 3.41
CA THR A 87 8.30 5.63 2.61
C THR A 87 9.63 5.48 3.32
N VAL A 88 10.44 4.56 2.82
CA VAL A 88 11.82 4.43 3.27
C VAL A 88 12.71 4.27 2.04
N SER A 89 13.91 4.84 2.08
CA SER A 89 14.88 4.69 1.00
C SER A 89 15.39 3.24 0.94
N LYS A 90 15.61 2.72 -0.25
CA LYS A 90 16.20 1.39 -0.39
C LYS A 90 17.60 1.31 0.21
N TYR A 91 18.28 2.45 0.35
CA TYR A 91 19.61 2.53 0.93
C TYR A 91 19.58 2.74 2.45
N ALA A 92 18.41 2.95 3.03
CA ALA A 92 18.29 3.10 4.47
C ALA A 92 18.63 1.80 5.19
N SER A 93 18.98 1.90 6.47
CA SER A 93 19.22 0.74 7.29
C SER A 93 17.92 0.04 7.66
N LEU A 94 18.00 -1.23 7.98
CA LEU A 94 16.85 -1.97 8.49
C LEU A 94 16.32 -1.33 9.78
N GLU A 95 17.21 -0.82 10.64
CA GLU A 95 16.84 -0.14 11.87
C GLU A 95 16.03 1.12 11.61
N ASP A 96 16.38 1.88 10.55
CA ASP A 96 15.60 3.05 10.15
C ASP A 96 14.16 2.66 9.78
N ALA A 97 14.01 1.58 9.02
CA ALA A 97 12.68 1.09 8.65
C ALA A 97 11.87 0.68 9.88
N ILE A 98 12.51 -0.04 10.79
CA ILE A 98 11.87 -0.48 12.06
C ILE A 98 11.42 0.75 12.85
N TYR A 99 12.26 1.75 12.95
CA TYR A 99 11.94 2.99 13.69
C TYR A 99 10.72 3.67 13.09
N ILE A 100 10.67 3.80 11.77
CA ILE A 100 9.53 4.41 11.08
C ILE A 100 8.25 3.61 11.34
N MET A 101 8.33 2.27 11.25
CA MET A 101 7.19 1.40 11.52
C MET A 101 6.66 1.58 12.94
N LEU A 102 7.56 1.61 13.93
CA LEU A 102 7.18 1.75 15.33
C LEU A 102 6.60 3.13 15.62
N GLN A 103 7.23 4.19 15.12
CA GLN A 103 6.78 5.56 15.34
C GLN A 103 5.39 5.81 14.75
N ASN A 104 5.09 5.20 13.62
CA ASN A 104 3.86 5.45 12.88
C ASN A 104 2.85 4.30 12.99
N LYS A 105 3.18 3.25 13.74
CA LYS A 105 2.30 2.09 13.98
C LYS A 105 1.84 1.45 12.68
N VAL A 106 2.76 1.29 11.75
CA VAL A 106 2.51 0.64 10.46
C VAL A 106 3.39 -0.59 10.31
N GLY A 107 2.88 -1.61 9.62
CA GLY A 107 3.60 -2.86 9.40
C GLY A 107 4.13 -3.02 7.98
N VAL A 108 3.98 -2.01 7.14
CA VAL A 108 4.42 -2.03 5.73
C VAL A 108 4.89 -0.64 5.34
N LEU A 109 6.01 -0.57 4.64
CA LEU A 109 6.52 0.67 4.06
C LEU A 109 6.88 0.44 2.59
N PRO A 110 6.41 1.28 1.67
CA PRO A 110 6.99 1.32 0.33
C PRO A 110 8.46 1.70 0.40
N VAL A 111 9.27 1.01 -0.37
CA VAL A 111 10.71 1.26 -0.49
C VAL A 111 10.95 1.99 -1.81
N VAL A 112 11.58 3.14 -1.75
CA VAL A 112 11.73 4.02 -2.90
C VAL A 112 13.19 4.36 -3.17
N ASP A 113 13.44 4.76 -4.43
CA ASP A 113 14.69 5.33 -4.88
C ASP A 113 14.31 6.44 -5.88
N ASN A 114 14.60 7.70 -5.53
CA ASN A 114 14.20 8.86 -6.35
C ASN A 114 12.70 8.84 -6.68
N ASP A 115 11.87 8.60 -5.67
CA ASP A 115 10.41 8.51 -5.78
C ASP A 115 9.89 7.32 -6.59
N GLN A 116 10.76 6.52 -7.17
CA GLN A 116 10.38 5.29 -7.85
C GLN A 116 10.33 4.16 -6.86
N ILE A 117 9.29 3.33 -6.96
CA ILE A 117 9.15 2.20 -6.05
C ILE A 117 10.13 1.10 -6.41
N SER A 118 10.88 0.63 -5.42
CA SER A 118 11.84 -0.47 -5.55
C SER A 118 11.30 -1.77 -4.97
N GLY A 119 10.41 -1.66 -4.02
CA GLY A 119 9.84 -2.81 -3.33
C GLY A 119 8.98 -2.35 -2.17
N ILE A 120 8.64 -3.28 -1.31
CA ILE A 120 8.00 -3.00 -0.03
C ILE A 120 8.77 -3.73 1.06
N ILE A 121 8.77 -3.16 2.26
CA ILE A 121 9.30 -3.87 3.42
C ILE A 121 8.20 -4.01 4.46
N THR A 122 8.01 -5.22 4.95
CA THR A 122 6.95 -5.55 5.90
C THR A 122 7.56 -5.97 7.23
N ASP A 123 6.71 -6.00 8.26
CA ASP A 123 7.10 -6.55 9.56
C ASP A 123 7.60 -8.00 9.43
N LYS A 124 7.00 -8.80 8.55
CA LYS A 124 7.46 -10.17 8.30
C LYS A 124 8.86 -10.20 7.70
N ASP A 125 9.18 -9.26 6.81
CA ASP A 125 10.53 -9.15 6.25
C ASP A 125 11.54 -8.84 7.36
N VAL A 126 11.17 -7.95 8.28
CA VAL A 126 12.01 -7.62 9.44
C VAL A 126 12.23 -8.83 10.33
N PHE A 127 11.18 -9.60 10.60
CA PHE A 127 11.28 -10.80 11.42
C PHE A 127 12.20 -11.84 10.76
N ARG A 128 12.10 -12.03 9.45
CA ARG A 128 13.00 -12.94 8.71
C ARG A 128 14.44 -12.47 8.78
N ALA A 129 14.65 -11.16 8.61
CA ALA A 129 16.00 -10.59 8.71
C ALA A 129 16.59 -10.84 10.09
N PHE A 130 15.81 -10.68 11.14
CA PHE A 130 16.26 -10.95 12.50
C PHE A 130 16.69 -12.41 12.67
N LEU A 131 15.93 -13.35 12.12
CA LEU A 131 16.27 -14.76 12.19
C LEU A 131 17.58 -15.07 11.45
N GLU A 132 17.82 -14.44 10.31
CA GLU A 132 19.08 -14.60 9.57
C GLU A 132 20.28 -14.07 10.35
N ILE A 133 20.11 -12.94 11.02
CA ILE A 133 21.17 -12.34 11.84
C ILE A 133 21.47 -13.24 13.06
N SER A 134 20.43 -13.78 13.67
CA SER A 134 20.53 -14.56 14.91
C SER A 134 20.94 -16.01 14.66
N GLY A 135 20.73 -16.46 13.47
CA GLY A 135 21.03 -17.84 13.09
C GLY A 135 22.42 -18.04 12.59
#